data_994c35a166ed9bac8a489ec36d0a34d3
#
_entry.id   994c35a166ed9bac8a489ec36d0a34d3
#
_cell.length_a   1.000
_cell.length_b   1.000
_cell.length_c   1.000
_cell.angle_alpha   90.00
_cell.angle_beta   90.00
_cell.angle_gamma   90.00
#
_symmetry.space_group_name_H-M   'P 1'
#
loop_
_entity.id
_entity.type
_entity.pdbx_description
1 polymer ?
#
loop_
_entity_poly.entity_id
_entity_poly.type
_entity_poly.pdbx_seq_one_letter_code
_entity_poly.pdbx_strand_id
1 'polypeptide(L)'
;APNKLLAKIGSELDKPDGLTILTPQDIPTRIWPLAARKINGIGPKASDRLAALGINTVGDLAHAAPDLLQANFGLKYATWLTHVAQGSD
;
A
#
# COMPACT_ATOMS: atom_id res chain seq x y z
N ALA A 1 15.11 -0.12 -5.53
CA ALA A 1 14.11 -0.63 -6.45
C ALA A 1 12.78 -0.83 -5.75
N PRO A 2 11.67 -0.64 -6.46
CA PRO A 2 10.36 -0.90 -5.86
C PRO A 2 10.20 -2.38 -5.58
N ASN A 3 9.37 -2.71 -4.61
CA ASN A 3 9.08 -4.09 -4.29
C ASN A 3 8.16 -4.69 -5.36
N LYS A 4 7.97 -6.00 -5.33
CA LYS A 4 7.17 -6.70 -6.35
C LYS A 4 5.73 -6.23 -6.39
N LEU A 5 5.16 -5.90 -5.25
CA LEU A 5 3.77 -5.47 -5.16
C LEU A 5 3.57 -4.13 -5.85
N LEU A 6 4.46 -3.20 -5.60
CA LEU A 6 4.39 -1.87 -6.21
C LEU A 6 4.69 -1.92 -7.70
N ALA A 7 5.62 -2.78 -8.12
CA ALA A 7 5.91 -2.96 -9.54
C ALA A 7 4.69 -3.47 -10.29
N LYS A 8 3.93 -4.39 -9.69
CA LYS A 8 2.70 -4.90 -10.30
C LYS A 8 1.65 -3.80 -10.43
N ILE A 9 1.49 -2.98 -9.39
CA ILE A 9 0.55 -1.85 -9.44
C ILE A 9 0.97 -0.88 -10.54
N GLY A 10 2.25 -0.59 -10.65
CA GLY A 10 2.78 0.29 -11.68
C GLY A 10 2.48 -0.21 -13.08
N SER A 11 2.64 -1.51 -13.31
CA SER A 11 2.31 -2.11 -14.60
C SER A 11 0.84 -1.96 -14.94
N GLU A 12 -0.04 -2.08 -13.96
CA GLU A 12 -1.47 -1.90 -14.17
C GLU A 12 -1.81 -0.47 -14.53
N LEU A 13 -1.11 0.49 -13.93
CA LEU A 13 -1.36 1.91 -14.18
C LEU A 13 -0.89 2.36 -15.56
N ASP A 14 0.15 1.76 -16.08
CA ASP A 14 0.83 2.24 -17.28
C ASP A 14 0.65 1.31 -18.46
N LYS A 15 -0.48 0.70 -18.56
CA LYS A 15 -0.84 -0.07 -19.75
C LYS A 15 -1.07 0.87 -20.92
N PRO A 16 -0.80 0.42 -22.15
CA PRO A 16 -0.39 -0.92 -22.56
C PRO A 16 1.11 -1.14 -22.58
N ASP A 17 1.88 -0.15 -22.24
CA ASP A 17 3.34 -0.25 -22.33
C ASP A 17 3.91 -1.36 -21.45
N GLY A 18 3.43 -1.48 -20.24
CA GLY A 18 3.91 -2.48 -19.31
C GLY A 18 5.35 -2.30 -18.89
N LEU A 19 5.94 -1.16 -19.18
CA LEU A 19 7.36 -0.90 -18.94
C LEU A 19 7.60 0.16 -17.89
N THR A 20 6.66 0.32 -16.99
CA THR A 20 6.78 1.31 -15.93
C THR A 20 7.87 0.92 -14.95
N ILE A 21 8.82 1.81 -14.77
CA ILE A 21 9.84 1.67 -13.73
C ILE A 21 9.50 2.64 -12.62
N LEU A 22 9.17 2.10 -11.46
CA LEU A 22 8.83 2.92 -10.30
C LEU A 22 10.10 3.35 -9.59
N THR A 23 10.20 4.65 -9.32
CA THR A 23 11.27 5.22 -8.50
C THR A 23 10.71 5.55 -7.12
N PRO A 24 11.55 5.81 -6.11
CA PRO A 24 11.05 6.24 -4.81
C PRO A 24 10.14 7.46 -4.87
N GLN A 25 10.36 8.34 -5.85
CA GLN A 25 9.53 9.54 -6.02
C GLN A 25 8.14 9.21 -6.56
N ASP A 26 7.99 8.10 -7.25
CA ASP A 26 6.71 7.68 -7.79
C ASP A 26 5.77 7.14 -6.71
N ILE A 27 6.30 6.73 -5.57
CA ILE A 27 5.49 6.15 -4.51
C ILE A 27 4.46 7.15 -4.00
N PRO A 28 4.83 8.36 -3.53
CA PRO A 28 3.81 9.32 -3.10
C PRO A 28 2.97 9.91 -4.22
N THR A 29 3.53 10.01 -5.44
CA THR A 29 2.81 10.68 -6.52
C THR A 29 1.89 9.75 -7.28
N ARG A 30 2.25 8.46 -7.44
CA ARG A 30 1.50 7.52 -8.26
C ARG A 30 0.83 6.40 -7.48
N ILE A 31 1.40 6.03 -6.34
CA ILE A 31 0.93 4.88 -5.57
C ILE A 31 0.02 5.31 -4.42
N TRP A 32 0.40 6.33 -3.68
CA TRP A 32 -0.38 6.77 -2.52
C TRP A 32 -1.83 7.17 -2.84
N PRO A 33 -2.17 7.72 -4.02
CA PRO A 33 -3.58 8.01 -4.34
C PRO A 33 -4.44 6.77 -4.57
N LEU A 34 -3.82 5.61 -4.76
CA LEU A 34 -4.55 4.37 -5.04
C LEU A 34 -5.22 3.84 -3.79
N ALA A 35 -6.30 3.09 -3.98
CA ALA A 35 -6.96 2.43 -2.85
C ALA A 35 -6.02 1.41 -2.21
N ALA A 36 -6.00 1.36 -0.87
CA ALA A 36 -5.15 0.43 -0.14
C ALA A 36 -5.44 -1.03 -0.54
N ARG A 37 -6.69 -1.34 -0.85
CA ARG A 37 -7.09 -2.68 -1.28
C ARG A 37 -6.41 -3.15 -2.57
N LYS A 38 -5.79 -2.25 -3.31
CA LYS A 38 -5.05 -2.60 -4.52
C LYS A 38 -3.73 -3.29 -4.21
N ILE A 39 -3.25 -3.19 -2.98
CA ILE A 39 -2.02 -3.86 -2.58
C ILE A 39 -2.30 -5.35 -2.45
N ASN A 40 -1.52 -6.17 -3.16
CA ASN A 40 -1.63 -7.61 -3.05
C ASN A 40 -1.26 -8.05 -1.64
N GLY A 41 -2.15 -8.79 -0.99
CA GLY A 41 -1.97 -9.17 0.42
C GLY A 41 -2.95 -8.47 1.35
N ILE A 42 -3.63 -7.41 0.88
CA ILE A 42 -4.71 -6.77 1.62
C ILE A 42 -6.02 -7.35 1.11
N GLY A 43 -6.60 -8.26 1.89
CA GLY A 43 -7.86 -8.90 1.55
C GLY A 43 -9.07 -8.05 1.91
N PRO A 44 -10.30 -8.56 1.59
CA PRO A 44 -11.52 -7.79 1.86
C PRO A 44 -11.70 -7.44 3.34
N LYS A 45 -11.38 -8.35 4.25
CA LYS A 45 -11.55 -8.09 5.68
C LYS A 45 -10.61 -7.00 6.16
N ALA A 46 -9.34 -7.07 5.73
CA ALA A 46 -8.36 -6.05 6.09
C ALA A 46 -8.74 -4.70 5.48
N SER A 47 -9.18 -4.71 4.23
CA SER A 47 -9.63 -3.49 3.55
C SER A 47 -10.81 -2.85 4.28
N ASP A 48 -11.80 -3.65 4.69
CA ASP A 48 -12.95 -3.16 5.43
C ASP A 48 -12.53 -2.56 6.77
N ARG A 49 -11.60 -3.21 7.46
CA ARG A 49 -11.10 -2.71 8.74
C ARG A 49 -10.36 -1.39 8.56
N LEU A 50 -9.54 -1.31 7.53
CA LEU A 50 -8.82 -0.07 7.22
C LEU A 50 -9.80 1.08 6.93
N ALA A 51 -10.83 0.81 6.13
CA ALA A 51 -11.84 1.81 5.82
C ALA A 51 -12.56 2.29 7.09
N ALA A 52 -12.86 1.38 8.00
CA ALA A 52 -13.49 1.73 9.27
C ALA A 52 -12.61 2.64 10.13
N LEU A 53 -11.29 2.56 9.92
CA LEU A 53 -10.31 3.41 10.61
C LEU A 53 -10.02 4.71 9.86
N GLY A 54 -10.70 4.93 8.73
CA GLY A 54 -10.47 6.10 7.90
C GLY A 54 -9.28 5.97 6.96
N ILE A 55 -8.76 4.76 6.79
CA ILE A 55 -7.62 4.49 5.93
C ILE A 55 -8.13 3.89 4.62
N ASN A 56 -8.19 4.71 3.58
CA ASN A 56 -8.76 4.29 2.30
C ASN A 56 -7.72 4.16 1.20
N THR A 57 -6.66 4.95 1.24
CA THR A 57 -5.62 4.95 0.22
C THR A 57 -4.32 4.40 0.78
N VAL A 58 -3.40 4.08 -0.14
CA VAL A 58 -2.05 3.67 0.25
C VAL A 58 -1.37 4.79 1.04
N GLY A 59 -1.58 6.04 0.64
CA GLY A 59 -1.03 7.18 1.37
C GLY A 59 -1.57 7.28 2.78
N ASP A 60 -2.88 7.05 2.95
CA ASP A 60 -3.47 7.02 4.28
C ASP A 60 -2.80 5.95 5.14
N LEU A 61 -2.55 4.79 4.56
CA LEU A 61 -1.88 3.70 5.26
C LEU A 61 -0.44 4.06 5.64
N ALA A 62 0.26 4.72 4.74
CA ALA A 62 1.64 5.14 4.98
C ALA A 62 1.74 6.13 6.14
N HIS A 63 0.70 6.92 6.35
CA HIS A 63 0.66 7.93 7.41
C HIS A 63 -0.06 7.47 8.68
N ALA A 64 -0.59 6.25 8.68
CA ALA A 64 -1.32 5.73 9.83
C ALA A 64 -0.38 5.52 11.02
N ALA A 65 -0.90 5.75 12.23
CA ALA A 65 -0.12 5.54 13.43
C ALA A 65 0.19 4.04 13.60
N PRO A 66 1.46 3.68 13.84
CA PRO A 66 1.82 2.27 14.05
C PRO A 66 1.03 1.61 15.17
N ASP A 67 0.77 2.32 16.25
CA ASP A 67 0.01 1.80 17.39
C ASP A 67 -1.40 1.42 16.98
N LEU A 68 -2.04 2.24 16.14
CA LEU A 68 -3.37 1.97 15.65
C LEU A 68 -3.40 0.69 14.82
N LEU A 69 -2.43 0.53 13.93
CA LEU A 69 -2.34 -0.66 13.10
C LEU A 69 -2.06 -1.90 13.94
N GLN A 70 -1.17 -1.80 14.92
CA GLN A 70 -0.86 -2.93 15.79
C GLN A 70 -2.08 -3.36 16.61
N ALA A 71 -2.85 -2.40 17.11
CA ALA A 71 -4.04 -2.70 17.91
C ALA A 71 -5.11 -3.41 17.10
N ASN A 72 -5.18 -3.15 15.80
CA ASN A 72 -6.22 -3.71 14.94
C ASN A 72 -5.80 -4.93 14.14
N PHE A 73 -4.51 -5.09 13.85
CA PHE A 73 -4.02 -6.15 12.97
C PHE A 73 -2.92 -7.02 13.60
N GLY A 74 -2.41 -6.64 14.76
CA GLY A 74 -1.28 -7.31 15.37
C GLY A 74 0.05 -6.78 14.84
N LEU A 75 1.12 -7.01 15.61
CA LEU A 75 2.44 -6.45 15.33
C LEU A 75 2.97 -6.87 13.95
N LYS A 76 2.89 -8.15 13.64
CA LYS A 76 3.48 -8.69 12.42
C LYS A 76 2.83 -8.10 11.16
N TYR A 77 1.52 -8.14 11.11
CA TYR A 77 0.80 -7.63 9.94
C TYR A 77 0.90 -6.11 9.85
N ALA A 78 0.84 -5.42 10.99
CA ALA A 78 0.98 -3.96 11.02
C ALA A 78 2.35 -3.51 10.50
N THR A 79 3.40 -4.22 10.87
CA THR A 79 4.75 -3.92 10.37
C THR A 79 4.80 -4.09 8.86
N TRP A 80 4.20 -5.16 8.34
CA TRP A 80 4.14 -5.38 6.90
C TRP A 80 3.37 -4.27 6.19
N LEU A 81 2.21 -3.87 6.74
CA LEU A 81 1.41 -2.79 6.17
C LEU A 81 2.20 -1.50 6.05
N THR A 82 2.92 -1.15 7.11
CA THR A 82 3.74 0.06 7.12
C THR A 82 4.81 0.02 6.04
N HIS A 83 5.49 -1.10 5.92
CA HIS A 83 6.57 -1.25 4.95
C HIS A 83 6.06 -1.24 3.51
N VAL A 84 5.00 -1.97 3.23
CA VAL A 84 4.49 -2.07 1.87
C VAL A 84 3.94 -0.73 1.38
N ALA A 85 3.32 0.05 2.26
CA ALA A 85 2.80 1.36 1.89
C ALA A 85 3.92 2.36 1.57
N GLN A 86 5.11 2.12 2.09
CA GLN A 86 6.27 2.98 1.85
C GLN A 86 7.19 2.44 0.76
N GLY A 87 6.80 1.37 0.10
CA GLY A 87 7.58 0.80 -0.98
C GLY A 87 8.64 -0.20 -0.56
N SER A 88 8.61 -0.62 0.71
CA SER A 88 9.54 -1.62 1.23
C SER A 88 8.79 -2.92 1.47
N ASP A 89 9.37 -4.03 1.07
CA ASP A 89 8.81 -5.33 1.48
C ASP A 89 9.92 -6.34 1.70
#